data_30d086fd1b692560a5932a6f914ed572
#
_entry.id   30d086fd1b692560a5932a6f914ed572
#
_cell.length_a   1.000
_cell.length_b   1.000
_cell.length_c   1.000
_cell.angle_alpha   90.00
_cell.angle_beta   90.00
_cell.angle_gamma   90.00
#
_symmetry.space_group_name_H-M   'P 1'
#
loop_
_entity.id
_entity.type
_entity.pdbx_description
1 polymer ?
#
loop_
_entity_poly.entity_id
_entity_poly.type
_entity_poly.pdbx_seq_one_letter_code
_entity_poly.pdbx_strand_id
1 'polypeptide(L)'
;ALVVSGLSTLLQLFPIGNKNGIHIGSALPVIMGISFAYVPSMQAIAGHESGLGIPMILGAEIVGGIVAILVGFSVKKIRKLFPPLITGTVVFTIGLSLYPTAVNYMAGGAGKPLASEIGKLGFGSWQNWTVALITLAVVTVLNHYTKGILKLASILMGVIVGYIAALCFGLVDFSGVATAGLFQFPTPLHFGVIFEPSACIAIGLLFAINSIQAIGDFSATTTGSMDRMPEDKELQGGIICYGISNIVGAVLGGLPTATYSQNVGIVVTTKVINRIVLGSAAAILLVAGLIPKFSAVLTTIPQCVLGGATISVFASIAMTGIKLVMTEEMNYRNTSIVGLSVALGMGVTQAANSLAAFPDWATTIFGKSPVVVATCVAILLNVILPKENAQKAK
;
A
#
# COMPACT_ATOMS: atom_id res chain seq x y z
N ALA A 1 10.66 3.10 8.81
CA ALA A 1 10.14 2.82 7.48
C ALA A 1 11.19 2.16 6.59
N LEU A 2 12.27 2.84 6.20
CA LEU A 2 13.31 2.33 5.29
C LEU A 2 13.99 1.07 5.81
N VAL A 3 14.35 1.04 7.10
CA VAL A 3 14.96 -0.13 7.75
C VAL A 3 14.06 -1.35 7.64
N VAL A 4 12.77 -1.19 7.97
CA VAL A 4 11.80 -2.30 7.90
C VAL A 4 11.59 -2.78 6.47
N SER A 5 11.50 -1.87 5.49
CA SER A 5 11.43 -2.23 4.06
C SER A 5 12.66 -3.00 3.58
N GLY A 6 13.86 -2.55 3.99
CA GLY A 6 15.11 -3.25 3.66
C GLY A 6 15.18 -4.64 4.27
N LEU A 7 14.87 -4.78 5.57
CA LEU A 7 14.85 -6.07 6.27
C LEU A 7 13.80 -7.02 5.66
N SER A 8 12.58 -6.54 5.44
CA SER A 8 11.49 -7.34 4.85
C SER A 8 11.87 -7.85 3.46
N THR A 9 12.50 -6.99 2.64
CA THR A 9 12.96 -7.36 1.30
C THR A 9 14.06 -8.41 1.35
N LEU A 10 15.05 -8.26 2.24
CA LEU A 10 16.13 -9.25 2.40
C LEU A 10 15.58 -10.60 2.84
N LEU A 11 14.65 -10.63 3.79
CA LEU A 11 13.99 -11.87 4.22
C LEU A 11 13.19 -12.54 3.09
N GLN A 12 12.57 -11.76 2.21
CA GLN A 12 11.86 -12.30 1.03
C GLN A 12 12.81 -12.91 0.00
N LEU A 13 13.93 -12.24 -0.26
CA LEU A 13 14.89 -12.66 -1.29
C LEU A 13 15.74 -13.85 -0.85
N PHE A 14 16.14 -13.89 0.42
CA PHE A 14 17.04 -14.89 1.01
C PHE A 14 16.29 -15.68 2.09
N PRO A 15 15.53 -16.70 1.68
CA PRO A 15 14.69 -17.44 2.61
C PRO A 15 15.49 -18.15 3.69
N ILE A 16 14.97 -18.11 4.92
CA ILE A 16 15.53 -18.79 6.09
C ILE A 16 14.68 -20.03 6.37
N GLY A 17 15.29 -21.18 6.55
CA GLY A 17 14.62 -22.43 6.92
C GLY A 17 15.11 -23.64 6.15
N ASN A 18 14.45 -24.79 6.36
CA ASN A 18 14.87 -26.06 5.77
C ASN A 18 14.25 -26.25 4.38
N LYS A 19 15.03 -26.75 3.41
CA LYS A 19 14.58 -27.02 2.02
C LYS A 19 13.34 -27.94 1.94
N ASN A 20 13.15 -28.81 2.92
CA ASN A 20 12.04 -29.78 2.95
C ASN A 20 10.93 -29.41 3.94
N GLY A 21 11.02 -28.28 4.66
CA GLY A 21 10.06 -27.82 5.65
C GLY A 21 9.50 -26.44 5.37
N ILE A 22 8.96 -25.80 6.41
CA ILE A 22 8.51 -24.42 6.37
C ILE A 22 9.72 -23.53 6.20
N HIS A 23 9.70 -22.64 5.23
CA HIS A 23 10.70 -21.61 5.04
C HIS A 23 10.05 -20.22 5.07
N ILE A 24 10.82 -19.25 5.55
CA ILE A 24 10.42 -17.85 5.64
C ILE A 24 11.08 -17.13 4.47
N GLY A 25 10.29 -16.63 3.55
CA GLY A 25 10.74 -15.96 2.32
C GLY A 25 10.27 -16.69 1.06
N SER A 26 9.96 -15.94 0.03
CA SER A 26 9.52 -16.47 -1.27
C SER A 26 10.67 -16.88 -2.16
N ALA A 27 11.88 -16.37 -1.93
CA ALA A 27 13.02 -16.47 -2.83
C ALA A 27 12.76 -15.85 -4.23
N LEU A 28 11.74 -15.01 -4.35
CA LEU A 28 11.34 -14.33 -5.59
C LEU A 28 11.88 -12.89 -5.63
N PRO A 29 12.11 -12.33 -6.83
CA PRO A 29 12.61 -10.97 -6.99
C PRO A 29 11.52 -9.92 -6.71
N VAL A 30 11.09 -9.82 -5.45
CA VAL A 30 10.04 -8.92 -4.99
C VAL A 30 10.58 -8.00 -3.91
N ILE A 31 10.24 -6.71 -4.02
CA ILE A 31 10.58 -5.70 -3.01
C ILE A 31 9.37 -5.46 -2.11
N MET A 32 9.64 -5.40 -0.82
CA MET A 32 8.67 -5.08 0.23
C MET A 32 8.84 -3.62 0.67
N GLY A 33 7.73 -2.97 0.96
CA GLY A 33 7.79 -1.62 1.51
C GLY A 33 6.47 -1.21 2.13
N ILE A 34 6.43 -0.03 2.76
CA ILE A 34 5.23 0.45 3.42
C ILE A 34 4.09 0.59 2.41
N SER A 35 2.95 -0.02 2.73
CA SER A 35 1.82 -0.12 1.81
C SER A 35 0.81 1.00 2.01
N PHE A 36 0.44 1.63 0.91
CA PHE A 36 -0.65 2.61 0.89
C PHE A 36 -2.02 2.01 1.19
N ALA A 37 -2.21 0.69 1.03
CA ALA A 37 -3.49 0.04 1.31
C ALA A 37 -3.96 0.20 2.77
N TYR A 38 -3.04 0.41 3.70
CA TYR A 38 -3.35 0.61 5.12
C TYR A 38 -3.62 2.07 5.48
N VAL A 39 -3.27 3.03 4.63
CA VAL A 39 -3.33 4.47 4.95
C VAL A 39 -4.70 4.93 5.42
N PRO A 40 -5.83 4.59 4.76
CA PRO A 40 -7.16 5.02 5.24
C PRO A 40 -7.47 4.51 6.65
N SER A 41 -7.18 3.24 6.93
CA SER A 41 -7.42 2.65 8.26
C SER A 41 -6.46 3.19 9.30
N MET A 42 -5.18 3.41 8.96
CA MET A 42 -4.22 4.04 9.87
C MET A 42 -4.61 5.49 10.21
N GLN A 43 -5.06 6.26 9.24
CA GLN A 43 -5.55 7.63 9.47
C GLN A 43 -6.80 7.63 10.38
N ALA A 44 -7.70 6.66 10.20
CA ALA A 44 -8.86 6.49 11.04
C ALA A 44 -8.49 6.18 12.50
N ILE A 45 -7.50 5.29 12.71
CA ILE A 45 -7.00 4.94 14.04
C ILE A 45 -6.21 6.11 14.66
N ALA A 46 -5.36 6.76 13.87
CA ALA A 46 -4.57 7.92 14.33
C ALA A 46 -5.42 9.12 14.73
N GLY A 47 -6.59 9.31 14.10
CA GLY A 47 -7.56 10.36 14.43
C GLY A 47 -8.46 10.03 15.64
N HIS A 48 -8.20 8.93 16.37
CA HIS A 48 -8.96 8.61 17.58
C HIS A 48 -8.65 9.63 18.69
N GLU A 49 -9.67 10.04 19.42
CA GLU A 49 -9.59 11.11 20.44
C GLU A 49 -8.61 10.84 21.59
N SER A 50 -8.22 9.56 21.79
CA SER A 50 -7.31 9.15 22.86
C SER A 50 -5.85 9.63 22.71
N GLY A 51 -5.46 10.14 21.54
CA GLY A 51 -4.05 10.50 21.23
C GLY A 51 -3.08 9.33 21.15
N LEU A 52 -3.55 8.09 21.30
CA LEU A 52 -2.77 6.85 21.32
C LEU A 52 -2.72 6.14 19.97
N GLY A 53 -2.91 6.87 18.86
CA GLY A 53 -3.09 6.30 17.54
C GLY A 53 -1.90 5.47 17.06
N ILE A 54 -0.66 5.89 17.26
CA ILE A 54 0.53 5.13 16.82
C ILE A 54 0.67 3.81 17.60
N PRO A 55 0.63 3.76 18.94
CA PRO A 55 0.62 2.51 19.68
C PRO A 55 -0.48 1.53 19.28
N MET A 56 -1.68 2.02 18.97
CA MET A 56 -2.80 1.20 18.49
C MET A 56 -2.52 0.62 17.09
N ILE A 57 -1.95 1.41 16.19
CA ILE A 57 -1.55 0.94 14.85
C ILE A 57 -0.52 -0.18 14.97
N LEU A 58 0.51 -0.02 15.82
CA LEU A 58 1.56 -1.02 16.02
C LEU A 58 1.00 -2.32 16.64
N GLY A 59 0.08 -2.21 17.61
CA GLY A 59 -0.62 -3.38 18.17
C GLY A 59 -1.45 -4.11 17.12
N ALA A 60 -2.20 -3.37 16.33
CA ALA A 60 -3.00 -3.92 15.25
C ALA A 60 -2.13 -4.54 14.14
N GLU A 61 -0.95 -3.98 13.85
CA GLU A 61 0.02 -4.53 12.90
C GLU A 61 0.57 -5.88 13.37
N ILE A 62 0.88 -6.05 14.66
CA ILE A 62 1.30 -7.34 15.23
C ILE A 62 0.21 -8.39 15.01
N VAL A 63 -1.04 -8.07 15.34
CA VAL A 63 -2.18 -8.98 15.14
C VAL A 63 -2.35 -9.27 13.65
N GLY A 64 -2.25 -8.27 12.80
CA GLY A 64 -2.29 -8.42 11.35
C GLY A 64 -1.19 -9.34 10.82
N GLY A 65 0.03 -9.22 11.33
CA GLY A 65 1.14 -10.10 10.99
C GLY A 65 0.85 -11.57 11.36
N ILE A 66 0.22 -11.81 12.52
CA ILE A 66 -0.23 -13.16 12.92
C ILE A 66 -1.30 -13.68 11.94
N VAL A 67 -2.28 -12.84 11.58
CA VAL A 67 -3.31 -13.19 10.59
C VAL A 67 -2.66 -13.57 9.25
N ALA A 68 -1.67 -12.79 8.79
CA ALA A 68 -0.96 -13.11 7.55
C ALA A 68 -0.22 -14.46 7.62
N ILE A 69 0.39 -14.80 8.76
CA ILE A 69 1.04 -16.10 8.97
C ILE A 69 -0.01 -17.22 8.85
N LEU A 70 -1.18 -17.07 9.48
CA LEU A 70 -2.27 -18.05 9.40
C LEU A 70 -2.78 -18.20 7.95
N VAL A 71 -2.90 -17.09 7.22
CA VAL A 71 -3.22 -17.10 5.78
C VAL A 71 -2.13 -17.85 5.02
N GLY A 72 -0.85 -17.64 5.33
CA GLY A 72 0.28 -18.34 4.73
C GLY A 72 0.17 -19.86 4.84
N PHE A 73 -0.18 -20.38 6.02
CA PHE A 73 -0.42 -21.82 6.21
C PHE A 73 -1.64 -22.34 5.43
N SER A 74 -2.60 -21.46 5.16
CA SER A 74 -3.87 -21.80 4.51
C SER A 74 -3.97 -21.36 3.05
N VAL A 75 -2.88 -20.94 2.42
CA VAL A 75 -2.83 -20.37 1.05
C VAL A 75 -3.64 -21.18 0.04
N LYS A 76 -3.47 -22.50 0.04
CA LYS A 76 -4.17 -23.40 -0.90
C LYS A 76 -5.70 -23.34 -0.79
N LYS A 77 -6.23 -23.15 0.43
CA LYS A 77 -7.68 -23.06 0.70
C LYS A 77 -8.19 -21.64 0.43
N ILE A 78 -7.46 -20.64 0.91
CA ILE A 78 -7.84 -19.23 0.82
C ILE A 78 -7.83 -18.74 -0.63
N ARG A 79 -6.87 -19.16 -1.44
CA ARG A 79 -6.82 -18.82 -2.89
C ARG A 79 -8.13 -19.13 -3.62
N LYS A 80 -8.86 -20.18 -3.20
CA LYS A 80 -10.15 -20.55 -3.80
C LYS A 80 -11.29 -19.58 -3.44
N LEU A 81 -11.21 -18.90 -2.30
CA LEU A 81 -12.22 -17.92 -1.84
C LEU A 81 -12.05 -16.55 -2.51
N PHE A 82 -10.88 -16.29 -3.09
CA PHE A 82 -10.54 -15.01 -3.69
C PHE A 82 -10.22 -15.18 -5.20
N PRO A 83 -11.22 -15.43 -6.04
CA PRO A 83 -11.05 -15.42 -7.49
C PRO A 83 -10.58 -14.02 -7.96
N PRO A 84 -10.03 -13.90 -9.17
CA PRO A 84 -9.56 -12.63 -9.73
C PRO A 84 -10.59 -11.50 -9.65
N LEU A 85 -11.88 -11.82 -9.80
CA LEU A 85 -12.99 -10.88 -9.67
C LEU A 85 -12.97 -10.18 -8.30
N ILE A 86 -12.90 -10.94 -7.20
CA ILE A 86 -12.91 -10.38 -5.84
C ILE A 86 -11.62 -9.63 -5.57
N THR A 87 -10.47 -10.25 -5.88
CA THR A 87 -9.16 -9.60 -5.68
C THR A 87 -9.08 -8.30 -6.47
N GLY A 88 -9.53 -8.29 -7.73
CA GLY A 88 -9.58 -7.10 -8.57
C GLY A 88 -10.48 -6.02 -8.01
N THR A 89 -11.68 -6.37 -7.52
CA THR A 89 -12.61 -5.44 -6.88
C THR A 89 -11.98 -4.78 -5.67
N VAL A 90 -11.28 -5.55 -4.84
CA VAL A 90 -10.59 -5.04 -3.64
C VAL A 90 -9.45 -4.10 -4.02
N VAL A 91 -8.58 -4.49 -4.95
CA VAL A 91 -7.46 -3.65 -5.42
C VAL A 91 -7.99 -2.37 -6.07
N PHE A 92 -9.07 -2.44 -6.83
CA PHE A 92 -9.74 -1.27 -7.40
C PHE A 92 -10.24 -0.33 -6.31
N THR A 93 -10.91 -0.86 -5.28
CA THR A 93 -11.39 -0.07 -4.13
C THR A 93 -10.23 0.57 -3.36
N ILE A 94 -9.10 -0.14 -3.17
CA ILE A 94 -7.89 0.43 -2.56
C ILE A 94 -7.45 1.67 -3.36
N GLY A 95 -7.30 1.55 -4.68
CA GLY A 95 -6.90 2.67 -5.53
C GLY A 95 -7.83 3.88 -5.39
N LEU A 96 -9.16 3.66 -5.47
CA LEU A 96 -10.16 4.70 -5.33
C LEU A 96 -10.12 5.37 -3.94
N SER A 97 -9.96 4.59 -2.88
CA SER A 97 -9.95 5.08 -1.50
C SER A 97 -8.76 6.01 -1.20
N LEU A 98 -7.73 5.94 -2.00
CA LEU A 98 -6.52 6.76 -1.87
C LEU A 98 -6.58 8.09 -2.62
N TYR A 99 -7.54 8.28 -3.55
CA TYR A 99 -7.65 9.53 -4.32
C TYR A 99 -7.86 10.76 -3.43
N PRO A 100 -8.74 10.75 -2.43
CA PRO A 100 -8.88 11.88 -1.51
C PRO A 100 -7.57 12.20 -0.78
N THR A 101 -6.81 11.18 -0.38
CA THR A 101 -5.49 11.37 0.26
C THR A 101 -4.49 12.04 -0.68
N ALA A 102 -4.42 11.61 -1.95
CA ALA A 102 -3.54 12.25 -2.93
C ALA A 102 -3.93 13.69 -3.20
N VAL A 103 -5.23 13.97 -3.34
CA VAL A 103 -5.74 15.33 -3.55
C VAL A 103 -5.47 16.23 -2.33
N ASN A 104 -5.65 15.71 -1.12
CA ASN A 104 -5.28 16.41 0.11
C ASN A 104 -3.77 16.75 0.15
N TYR A 105 -2.92 15.84 -0.29
CA TYR A 105 -1.49 16.11 -0.42
C TYR A 105 -1.21 17.18 -1.48
N MET A 106 -1.86 17.11 -2.65
CA MET A 106 -1.75 18.14 -3.70
C MET A 106 -2.14 19.54 -3.20
N ALA A 107 -3.14 19.60 -2.32
CA ALA A 107 -3.59 20.83 -1.69
C ALA A 107 -2.62 21.37 -0.59
N GLY A 108 -1.57 20.61 -0.23
CA GLY A 108 -0.59 21.01 0.76
C GLY A 108 -0.57 20.17 2.03
N GLY A 109 -1.50 19.20 2.16
CA GLY A 109 -1.56 18.22 3.23
C GLY A 109 -2.40 18.60 4.43
N ALA A 110 -2.90 17.56 5.12
CA ALA A 110 -3.72 17.73 6.32
C ALA A 110 -2.95 18.44 7.45
N GLY A 111 -3.68 19.19 8.28
CA GLY A 111 -3.13 19.88 9.46
C GLY A 111 -2.57 21.29 9.18
N LYS A 112 -2.52 21.75 7.95
CA LYS A 112 -2.21 23.14 7.64
C LYS A 112 -3.46 24.01 7.71
N PRO A 113 -3.36 25.27 8.18
CA PRO A 113 -4.49 26.20 8.14
C PRO A 113 -4.92 26.42 6.68
N LEU A 114 -6.22 26.62 6.48
CA LEU A 114 -6.77 27.00 5.17
C LEU A 114 -6.08 28.27 4.66
N ALA A 115 -5.78 28.31 3.37
CA ALA A 115 -5.35 29.53 2.70
C ALA A 115 -6.52 30.55 2.76
N SER A 116 -6.41 31.53 3.64
CA SER A 116 -7.48 32.53 3.85
C SER A 116 -7.58 33.57 2.74
N GLU A 117 -6.53 33.75 1.95
CA GLU A 117 -6.42 34.73 0.87
C GLU A 117 -5.55 34.22 -0.27
N ILE A 118 -5.82 34.71 -1.49
CA ILE A 118 -4.99 34.42 -2.66
C ILE A 118 -3.55 34.94 -2.39
N GLY A 119 -2.59 34.03 -2.41
CA GLY A 119 -1.18 34.35 -2.20
C GLY A 119 -0.62 33.96 -0.82
N LYS A 120 -1.46 33.69 0.19
CA LYS A 120 -0.98 33.11 1.46
C LYS A 120 -0.80 31.61 1.34
N LEU A 121 0.32 31.12 1.90
CA LEU A 121 0.64 29.71 1.98
C LEU A 121 -0.29 29.03 3.00
N GLY A 122 -0.99 27.97 2.55
CA GLY A 122 -1.89 27.21 3.40
C GLY A 122 -2.48 26.03 2.62
N PHE A 123 -3.37 25.27 3.25
CA PHE A 123 -4.10 24.21 2.58
C PHE A 123 -4.99 24.80 1.47
N GLY A 124 -4.89 24.24 0.27
CA GLY A 124 -5.64 24.70 -0.89
C GLY A 124 -5.02 25.89 -1.65
N SER A 125 -3.81 26.35 -1.26
CA SER A 125 -3.15 27.46 -1.94
C SER A 125 -2.81 27.11 -3.40
N TRP A 126 -2.84 28.11 -4.28
CA TRP A 126 -2.52 27.92 -5.70
C TRP A 126 -1.07 27.49 -5.91
N GLN A 127 -0.15 27.86 -5.03
CA GLN A 127 1.25 27.44 -5.08
C GLN A 127 1.38 25.94 -4.89
N ASN A 128 0.67 25.35 -3.91
CA ASN A 128 0.66 23.92 -3.70
C ASN A 128 0.12 23.18 -4.92
N TRP A 129 -1.00 23.65 -5.49
CA TRP A 129 -1.59 23.06 -6.69
C TRP A 129 -0.67 23.17 -7.90
N THR A 130 0.00 24.31 -8.11
CA THR A 130 0.93 24.50 -9.22
C THR A 130 2.09 23.51 -9.14
N VAL A 131 2.71 23.36 -7.95
CA VAL A 131 3.81 22.41 -7.75
C VAL A 131 3.33 20.97 -7.95
N ALA A 132 2.15 20.63 -7.42
CA ALA A 132 1.57 19.29 -7.59
C ALA A 132 1.29 18.97 -9.07
N LEU A 133 0.73 19.93 -9.83
CA LEU A 133 0.43 19.76 -11.24
C LEU A 133 1.71 19.68 -12.09
N ILE A 134 2.75 20.46 -11.77
CA ILE A 134 4.06 20.34 -12.43
C ILE A 134 4.63 18.92 -12.19
N THR A 135 4.61 18.45 -10.95
CA THR A 135 5.06 17.10 -10.60
C THR A 135 4.30 16.03 -11.39
N LEU A 136 2.97 16.11 -11.40
CA LEU A 136 2.10 15.19 -12.12
C LEU A 136 2.36 15.22 -13.63
N ALA A 137 2.52 16.42 -14.21
CA ALA A 137 2.80 16.58 -15.63
C ALA A 137 4.13 15.91 -16.02
N VAL A 138 5.19 16.14 -15.23
CA VAL A 138 6.50 15.51 -15.48
C VAL A 138 6.41 13.99 -15.37
N VAL A 139 5.77 13.46 -14.33
CA VAL A 139 5.56 12.00 -14.18
C VAL A 139 4.81 11.44 -15.37
N THR A 140 3.74 12.09 -15.79
CA THR A 140 2.88 11.63 -16.90
C THR A 140 3.64 11.68 -18.23
N VAL A 141 4.31 12.78 -18.52
CA VAL A 141 5.10 12.94 -19.75
C VAL A 141 6.22 11.90 -19.81
N LEU A 142 7.00 11.74 -18.77
CA LEU A 142 8.09 10.77 -18.76
C LEU A 142 7.57 9.32 -18.85
N ASN A 143 6.45 9.01 -18.22
CA ASN A 143 5.89 7.66 -18.27
C ASN A 143 5.35 7.29 -19.67
N HIS A 144 4.78 8.26 -20.42
CA HIS A 144 4.14 7.98 -21.70
C HIS A 144 5.04 8.23 -22.92
N TYR A 145 5.89 9.26 -22.88
CA TYR A 145 6.69 9.68 -24.03
C TYR A 145 8.14 9.21 -24.00
N THR A 146 8.61 8.62 -22.86
CA THR A 146 9.98 8.10 -22.79
C THR A 146 10.02 6.57 -22.74
N LYS A 147 11.21 6.01 -22.97
CA LYS A 147 11.48 4.56 -22.95
C LYS A 147 12.63 4.25 -21.98
N GLY A 148 12.78 2.97 -21.62
CA GLY A 148 13.89 2.49 -20.81
C GLY A 148 13.91 3.07 -19.40
N ILE A 149 15.07 3.46 -18.92
CA ILE A 149 15.30 3.90 -17.52
C ILE A 149 14.49 5.15 -17.17
N LEU A 150 14.35 6.12 -18.08
CA LEU A 150 13.59 7.35 -17.81
C LEU A 150 12.11 7.08 -17.58
N LYS A 151 11.52 6.11 -18.29
CA LYS A 151 10.14 5.68 -18.03
C LYS A 151 10.01 5.06 -16.64
N LEU A 152 10.94 4.19 -16.27
CA LEU A 152 10.93 3.51 -14.97
C LEU A 152 11.18 4.48 -13.81
N ALA A 153 12.02 5.49 -14.02
CA ALA A 153 12.35 6.53 -13.04
C ALA A 153 11.39 7.74 -13.09
N SER A 154 10.30 7.68 -13.84
CA SER A 154 9.40 8.83 -14.09
C SER A 154 8.89 9.47 -12.80
N ILE A 155 8.52 8.66 -11.80
CA ILE A 155 8.06 9.15 -10.49
C ILE A 155 9.18 9.88 -9.75
N LEU A 156 10.38 9.29 -9.72
CA LEU A 156 11.55 9.92 -9.09
C LEU A 156 11.89 11.26 -9.73
N MET A 157 11.93 11.30 -11.06
CA MET A 157 12.21 12.53 -11.83
C MET A 157 11.12 13.58 -11.60
N GLY A 158 9.85 13.16 -11.54
CA GLY A 158 8.73 14.05 -11.21
C GLY A 158 8.89 14.65 -9.82
N VAL A 159 9.25 13.84 -8.81
CA VAL A 159 9.51 14.32 -7.45
C VAL A 159 10.69 15.31 -7.43
N ILE A 160 11.79 15.04 -8.15
CA ILE A 160 12.95 15.95 -8.22
C ILE A 160 12.55 17.29 -8.83
N VAL A 161 11.87 17.29 -9.99
CA VAL A 161 11.43 18.54 -10.63
C VAL A 161 10.40 19.28 -9.78
N GLY A 162 9.46 18.56 -9.19
CA GLY A 162 8.49 19.14 -8.25
C GLY A 162 9.15 19.74 -7.00
N TYR A 163 10.19 19.09 -6.48
CA TYR A 163 10.96 19.60 -5.37
C TYR A 163 11.70 20.91 -5.71
N ILE A 164 12.30 20.97 -6.91
CA ILE A 164 12.92 22.20 -7.41
C ILE A 164 11.88 23.32 -7.54
N ALA A 165 10.70 23.01 -8.11
CA ALA A 165 9.61 23.97 -8.18
C ALA A 165 9.16 24.44 -6.78
N ALA A 166 9.05 23.51 -5.82
CA ALA A 166 8.69 23.84 -4.43
C ALA A 166 9.73 24.74 -3.75
N LEU A 167 11.03 24.57 -4.06
CA LEU A 167 12.09 25.49 -3.60
C LEU A 167 11.89 26.90 -4.13
N CYS A 168 11.51 27.06 -5.40
CA CYS A 168 11.24 28.37 -6.00
C CYS A 168 10.06 29.09 -5.33
N PHE A 169 9.08 28.34 -4.82
CA PHE A 169 7.93 28.89 -4.07
C PHE A 169 8.15 29.00 -2.56
N GLY A 170 9.35 28.66 -2.05
CA GLY A 170 9.66 28.73 -0.62
C GLY A 170 8.88 27.74 0.25
N LEU A 171 8.45 26.60 -0.31
CA LEU A 171 7.64 25.60 0.39
C LEU A 171 8.49 24.58 1.18
N VAL A 172 9.80 24.64 1.07
CA VAL A 172 10.74 23.66 1.65
C VAL A 172 11.31 24.19 2.95
N ASP A 173 11.24 23.38 4.01
CA ASP A 173 11.84 23.69 5.31
C ASP A 173 13.01 22.73 5.58
N PHE A 174 14.20 23.29 5.77
CA PHE A 174 15.43 22.55 6.06
C PHE A 174 15.78 22.48 7.56
N SER A 175 14.98 23.07 8.43
CA SER A 175 15.28 23.16 9.87
C SER A 175 15.56 21.81 10.51
N GLY A 176 14.78 20.78 10.14
CA GLY A 176 14.95 19.42 10.64
C GLY A 176 16.21 18.70 10.16
N VAL A 177 16.82 19.12 9.04
CA VAL A 177 18.04 18.49 8.51
C VAL A 177 19.26 18.89 9.32
N ALA A 178 19.28 20.14 9.79
CA ALA A 178 20.41 20.66 10.58
C ALA A 178 20.54 19.95 11.94
N THR A 179 19.41 19.60 12.55
CA THR A 179 19.35 18.97 13.88
C THR A 179 19.45 17.44 13.85
N ALA A 180 19.30 16.82 12.66
CA ALA A 180 19.33 15.36 12.52
C ALA A 180 20.73 14.79 12.76
N GLY A 181 20.80 13.68 13.52
CA GLY A 181 22.03 12.94 13.78
C GLY A 181 22.57 12.24 12.53
N LEU A 182 23.81 11.76 12.60
CA LEU A 182 24.44 11.02 11.50
C LEU A 182 24.05 9.56 11.49
N PHE A 183 23.81 8.95 12.65
CA PHE A 183 23.52 7.54 12.76
C PHE A 183 22.59 7.27 13.94
N GLN A 184 21.57 6.45 13.74
CA GLN A 184 20.63 6.05 14.79
C GLN A 184 20.07 4.66 14.51
N PHE A 185 20.11 3.80 15.51
CA PHE A 185 19.38 2.53 15.47
C PHE A 185 17.93 2.74 15.89
N PRO A 186 16.97 2.03 15.25
CA PRO A 186 15.59 2.01 15.73
C PRO A 186 15.56 1.40 17.14
N THR A 187 14.95 2.11 18.09
CA THR A 187 14.72 1.58 19.44
C THR A 187 13.46 0.73 19.44
N PRO A 188 13.56 -0.58 19.79
CA PRO A 188 12.39 -1.44 19.84
C PRO A 188 11.35 -0.88 20.83
N LEU A 189 10.07 -1.00 20.46
CA LEU A 189 8.91 -0.59 21.27
C LEU A 189 8.92 0.88 21.72
N HIS A 190 9.62 1.76 21.01
CA HIS A 190 9.76 3.18 21.38
C HIS A 190 8.41 3.89 21.57
N PHE A 191 7.43 3.58 20.72
CA PHE A 191 6.10 4.18 20.79
C PHE A 191 5.13 3.42 21.70
N GLY A 192 5.54 2.28 22.24
CA GLY A 192 4.63 1.36 22.93
C GLY A 192 3.73 0.58 21.96
N VAL A 193 2.93 -0.33 22.52
CA VAL A 193 1.99 -1.17 21.77
C VAL A 193 0.69 -1.28 22.55
N ILE A 194 -0.44 -1.00 21.89
CA ILE A 194 -1.77 -1.12 22.46
C ILE A 194 -2.64 -1.98 21.55
N PHE A 195 -3.23 -3.02 22.09
CA PHE A 195 -4.15 -3.90 21.36
C PHE A 195 -5.58 -3.41 21.55
N GLU A 196 -6.04 -2.58 20.64
CA GLU A 196 -7.42 -2.14 20.58
C GLU A 196 -8.20 -3.07 19.64
N PRO A 197 -9.28 -3.74 20.11
CA PRO A 197 -9.94 -4.81 19.35
C PRO A 197 -10.45 -4.38 17.98
N SER A 198 -11.03 -3.20 17.84
CA SER A 198 -11.58 -2.73 16.57
C SER A 198 -10.47 -2.43 15.55
N ALA A 199 -9.36 -1.81 16.00
CA ALA A 199 -8.18 -1.58 15.18
C ALA A 199 -7.52 -2.90 14.76
N CYS A 200 -7.42 -3.86 15.69
CA CYS A 200 -6.86 -5.20 15.43
C CYS A 200 -7.68 -5.95 14.37
N ILE A 201 -9.01 -5.91 14.44
CA ILE A 201 -9.88 -6.53 13.45
C ILE A 201 -9.75 -5.84 12.10
N ALA A 202 -9.82 -4.51 12.05
CA ALA A 202 -9.73 -3.75 10.81
C ALA A 202 -8.40 -3.98 10.08
N ILE A 203 -7.29 -3.85 10.77
CA ILE A 203 -5.94 -4.08 10.21
C ILE A 203 -5.73 -5.57 9.92
N GLY A 204 -6.19 -6.49 10.77
CA GLY A 204 -6.11 -7.93 10.54
C GLY A 204 -6.80 -8.36 9.24
N LEU A 205 -8.00 -7.84 8.96
CA LEU A 205 -8.71 -8.08 7.70
C LEU A 205 -7.90 -7.54 6.51
N LEU A 206 -7.32 -6.35 6.61
CA LEU A 206 -6.47 -5.80 5.56
C LEU A 206 -5.22 -6.66 5.33
N PHE A 207 -4.61 -7.23 6.37
CA PHE A 207 -3.49 -8.17 6.22
C PHE A 207 -3.89 -9.44 5.49
N ALA A 208 -5.08 -9.99 5.76
CA ALA A 208 -5.61 -11.12 5.02
C ALA A 208 -5.78 -10.78 3.53
N ILE A 209 -6.35 -9.62 3.22
CA ILE A 209 -6.56 -9.11 1.86
C ILE A 209 -5.23 -8.87 1.14
N ASN A 210 -4.28 -8.18 1.79
CA ASN A 210 -2.97 -7.93 1.22
C ASN A 210 -2.14 -9.21 1.02
N SER A 211 -2.35 -10.24 1.85
CA SER A 211 -1.76 -11.57 1.61
C SER A 211 -2.20 -12.15 0.27
N ILE A 212 -3.44 -11.92 -0.13
CA ILE A 212 -3.97 -12.38 -1.42
C ILE A 212 -3.40 -11.53 -2.56
N GLN A 213 -3.30 -10.21 -2.38
CA GLN A 213 -2.61 -9.34 -3.33
C GLN A 213 -1.16 -9.79 -3.53
N ALA A 214 -0.45 -10.15 -2.46
CA ALA A 214 0.92 -10.66 -2.53
C ALA A 214 1.02 -11.96 -3.36
N ILE A 215 0.03 -12.86 -3.28
CA ILE A 215 -0.04 -14.04 -4.17
C ILE A 215 -0.10 -13.60 -5.64
N GLY A 216 -0.90 -12.58 -5.94
CA GLY A 216 -0.97 -11.98 -7.28
C GLY A 216 0.37 -11.42 -7.74
N ASP A 217 1.05 -10.65 -6.89
CA ASP A 217 2.36 -10.05 -7.18
C ASP A 217 3.45 -11.11 -7.39
N PHE A 218 3.49 -12.16 -6.55
CA PHE A 218 4.40 -13.28 -6.73
C PHE A 218 4.15 -14.01 -8.04
N SER A 219 2.87 -14.27 -8.35
CA SER A 219 2.47 -14.95 -9.60
C SER A 219 2.82 -14.10 -10.82
N ALA A 220 2.52 -12.80 -10.80
CA ALA A 220 2.85 -11.89 -11.90
C ALA A 220 4.37 -11.76 -12.10
N THR A 221 5.14 -11.72 -11.01
CA THR A 221 6.60 -11.69 -11.08
C THR A 221 7.16 -12.94 -11.73
N THR A 222 6.75 -14.12 -11.28
CA THR A 222 7.27 -15.40 -11.82
C THR A 222 6.82 -15.64 -13.25
N THR A 223 5.55 -15.41 -13.56
CA THR A 223 5.03 -15.60 -14.92
C THR A 223 5.63 -14.58 -15.90
N GLY A 224 5.69 -13.30 -15.47
CA GLY A 224 6.15 -12.24 -16.35
C GLY A 224 7.67 -12.14 -16.53
N SER A 225 8.48 -12.60 -15.57
CA SER A 225 9.93 -12.46 -15.63
C SER A 225 10.72 -13.77 -15.68
N MET A 226 10.13 -14.87 -15.19
CA MET A 226 10.79 -16.19 -15.10
C MET A 226 10.10 -17.24 -15.99
N ASP A 227 9.03 -16.88 -16.70
CA ASP A 227 8.24 -17.72 -17.60
C ASP A 227 7.78 -19.05 -16.95
N ARG A 228 7.44 -19.00 -15.66
CA ARG A 228 6.93 -20.14 -14.87
C ARG A 228 5.87 -19.70 -13.86
N MET A 229 5.06 -20.63 -13.41
CA MET A 229 4.18 -20.42 -12.28
C MET A 229 4.94 -20.48 -10.96
N PRO A 230 4.50 -19.74 -9.91
CA PRO A 230 5.08 -19.86 -8.59
C PRO A 230 4.75 -21.21 -7.97
N GLU A 231 5.69 -21.76 -7.23
CA GLU A 231 5.46 -22.96 -6.43
C GLU A 231 4.64 -22.63 -5.17
N ASP A 232 3.85 -23.59 -4.70
CA ASP A 232 3.06 -23.44 -3.46
C ASP A 232 3.94 -23.07 -2.26
N LYS A 233 5.18 -23.60 -2.21
CA LYS A 233 6.15 -23.28 -1.16
C LYS A 233 6.63 -21.83 -1.22
N GLU A 234 6.86 -21.30 -2.42
CA GLU A 234 7.27 -19.90 -2.62
C GLU A 234 6.16 -18.95 -2.14
N LEU A 235 4.90 -19.25 -2.49
CA LEU A 235 3.74 -18.49 -2.04
C LEU A 235 3.58 -18.57 -0.52
N GLN A 236 3.63 -19.77 0.05
CA GLN A 236 3.51 -19.98 1.49
C GLN A 236 4.61 -19.26 2.26
N GLY A 237 5.88 -19.49 1.88
CA GLY A 237 7.05 -18.87 2.51
C GLY A 237 7.03 -17.34 2.38
N GLY A 238 6.58 -16.83 1.23
CA GLY A 238 6.45 -15.40 0.99
C GLY A 238 5.42 -14.73 1.89
N ILE A 239 4.26 -15.36 2.10
CA ILE A 239 3.23 -14.80 2.98
C ILE A 239 3.57 -14.95 4.46
N ILE A 240 4.20 -16.05 4.85
CA ILE A 240 4.72 -16.19 6.22
C ILE A 240 5.78 -15.11 6.50
N CYS A 241 6.71 -14.88 5.56
CA CYS A 241 7.69 -13.82 5.65
C CYS A 241 7.03 -12.44 5.76
N TYR A 242 6.01 -12.17 4.96
CA TYR A 242 5.23 -10.95 5.03
C TYR A 242 4.65 -10.71 6.44
N GLY A 243 4.06 -11.74 7.06
CA GLY A 243 3.56 -11.65 8.43
C GLY A 243 4.65 -11.40 9.47
N ILE A 244 5.75 -12.17 9.42
CA ILE A 244 6.89 -12.02 10.35
C ILE A 244 7.55 -10.66 10.20
N SER A 245 7.77 -10.18 8.97
CA SER A 245 8.38 -8.88 8.70
C SER A 245 7.57 -7.73 9.28
N ASN A 246 6.24 -7.84 9.27
CA ASN A 246 5.37 -6.82 9.84
C ASN A 246 5.37 -6.88 11.38
N ILE A 247 5.40 -8.06 11.99
CA ILE A 247 5.57 -8.17 13.45
C ILE A 247 6.89 -7.52 13.88
N VAL A 248 8.00 -7.83 13.20
CA VAL A 248 9.30 -7.20 13.47
C VAL A 248 9.24 -5.71 13.18
N GLY A 249 8.55 -5.30 12.10
CA GLY A 249 8.33 -3.91 11.73
C GLY A 249 7.63 -3.13 12.83
N ALA A 250 6.54 -3.64 13.37
CA ALA A 250 5.80 -3.03 14.46
C ALA A 250 6.65 -2.87 15.72
N VAL A 251 7.45 -3.88 16.08
CA VAL A 251 8.38 -3.82 17.22
C VAL A 251 9.43 -2.72 17.02
N LEU A 252 9.90 -2.50 15.79
CA LEU A 252 10.85 -1.43 15.44
C LEU A 252 10.16 -0.06 15.20
N GLY A 253 8.85 0.06 15.44
CA GLY A 253 8.10 1.29 15.24
C GLY A 253 7.88 1.64 13.75
N GLY A 254 7.92 0.63 12.87
CA GLY A 254 7.59 0.76 11.45
C GLY A 254 6.10 0.80 11.21
N LEU A 255 5.70 0.96 9.96
CA LEU A 255 4.30 0.88 9.52
C LEU A 255 4.12 -0.36 8.64
N PRO A 256 2.87 -0.84 8.47
CA PRO A 256 2.59 -2.05 7.71
C PRO A 256 3.20 -2.06 6.31
N THR A 257 3.99 -3.07 6.02
CA THR A 257 4.61 -3.31 4.71
C THR A 257 3.78 -4.28 3.86
N ALA A 258 3.92 -4.22 2.55
CA ALA A 258 3.40 -5.20 1.60
C ALA A 258 4.33 -5.32 0.38
N THR A 259 4.01 -6.24 -0.53
CA THR A 259 4.67 -6.33 -1.83
C THR A 259 4.34 -5.10 -2.68
N TYR A 260 5.32 -4.59 -3.42
CA TYR A 260 5.11 -3.49 -4.35
C TYR A 260 4.80 -4.01 -5.76
N SER A 261 3.53 -3.92 -6.18
CA SER A 261 3.11 -4.27 -7.54
C SER A 261 3.84 -3.46 -8.62
N GLN A 262 4.25 -2.22 -8.31
CA GLN A 262 5.06 -1.39 -9.19
C GLN A 262 6.44 -2.02 -9.47
N ASN A 263 7.04 -2.63 -8.44
CA ASN A 263 8.30 -3.36 -8.61
C ASN A 263 8.14 -4.58 -9.53
N VAL A 264 7.00 -5.27 -9.44
CA VAL A 264 6.67 -6.37 -10.36
C VAL A 264 6.76 -5.88 -11.81
N GLY A 265 6.17 -4.72 -12.13
CA GLY A 265 6.27 -4.12 -13.45
C GLY A 265 7.71 -3.84 -13.90
N ILE A 266 8.56 -3.35 -12.98
CA ILE A 266 9.98 -3.10 -13.25
C ILE A 266 10.70 -4.42 -13.54
N VAL A 267 10.54 -5.43 -12.69
CA VAL A 267 11.20 -6.74 -12.84
C VAL A 267 10.76 -7.43 -14.13
N VAL A 268 9.47 -7.40 -14.46
CA VAL A 268 8.94 -7.97 -15.71
C VAL A 268 9.50 -7.25 -16.94
N THR A 269 9.63 -5.92 -16.89
CA THR A 269 10.13 -5.13 -18.02
C THR A 269 11.64 -5.26 -18.20
N THR A 270 12.39 -5.25 -17.11
CA THR A 270 13.86 -5.28 -17.15
C THR A 270 14.43 -6.69 -17.20
N LYS A 271 13.61 -7.70 -16.84
CA LYS A 271 14.05 -9.11 -16.67
C LYS A 271 15.18 -9.27 -15.65
N VAL A 272 15.36 -8.30 -14.76
CA VAL A 272 16.36 -8.40 -13.68
C VAL A 272 15.78 -9.23 -12.54
N ILE A 273 16.09 -10.52 -12.57
CA ILE A 273 15.63 -11.51 -11.58
C ILE A 273 16.73 -11.88 -10.55
N ASN A 274 17.92 -11.31 -10.70
CA ASN A 274 19.04 -11.63 -9.83
C ASN A 274 18.80 -11.11 -8.42
N ARG A 275 18.74 -12.01 -7.45
CA ARG A 275 18.49 -11.68 -6.03
C ARG A 275 19.58 -10.80 -5.42
N ILE A 276 20.83 -10.88 -5.92
CA ILE A 276 21.95 -10.05 -5.42
C ILE A 276 21.69 -8.59 -5.78
N VAL A 277 21.20 -8.29 -6.99
CA VAL A 277 20.87 -6.92 -7.42
C VAL A 277 19.76 -6.33 -6.56
N LEU A 278 18.69 -7.07 -6.34
CA LEU A 278 17.59 -6.63 -5.48
C LEU A 278 18.02 -6.58 -3.99
N GLY A 279 18.87 -7.52 -3.58
CA GLY A 279 19.45 -7.53 -2.24
C GLY A 279 20.36 -6.34 -1.98
N SER A 280 21.14 -5.89 -2.97
CA SER A 280 21.94 -4.66 -2.84
C SER A 280 21.06 -3.42 -2.72
N ALA A 281 19.94 -3.35 -3.47
CA ALA A 281 18.94 -2.28 -3.30
C ALA A 281 18.34 -2.29 -1.88
N ALA A 282 17.98 -3.46 -1.36
CA ALA A 282 17.47 -3.61 0.01
C ALA A 282 18.51 -3.21 1.06
N ALA A 283 19.79 -3.55 0.85
CA ALA A 283 20.91 -3.15 1.72
C ALA A 283 21.10 -1.62 1.70
N ILE A 284 21.00 -0.98 0.54
CA ILE A 284 21.04 0.49 0.42
C ILE A 284 19.89 1.14 1.20
N LEU A 285 18.66 0.59 1.09
CA LEU A 285 17.50 1.07 1.85
C LEU A 285 17.73 0.94 3.37
N LEU A 286 18.32 -0.18 3.79
CA LEU A 286 18.62 -0.43 5.20
C LEU A 286 19.66 0.58 5.72
N VAL A 287 20.77 0.78 5.01
CA VAL A 287 21.79 1.75 5.37
C VAL A 287 21.23 3.17 5.36
N ALA A 288 20.46 3.54 4.33
CA ALA A 288 19.80 4.85 4.25
C ALA A 288 18.84 5.09 5.43
N GLY A 289 18.15 4.04 5.88
CA GLY A 289 17.24 4.10 7.01
C GLY A 289 17.95 4.26 8.38
N LEU A 290 19.23 3.91 8.47
CA LEU A 290 20.07 4.09 9.66
C LEU A 290 20.71 5.49 9.73
N ILE A 291 20.58 6.30 8.68
CA ILE A 291 21.11 7.66 8.60
C ILE A 291 19.96 8.68 8.77
N PRO A 292 19.73 9.24 9.97
CA PRO A 292 18.64 10.18 10.19
C PRO A 292 18.71 11.42 9.30
N LYS A 293 19.89 11.90 8.94
CA LYS A 293 20.04 13.00 7.97
C LYS A 293 19.41 12.69 6.61
N PHE A 294 19.57 11.46 6.10
CA PHE A 294 18.95 11.05 4.85
C PHE A 294 17.43 11.08 4.98
N SER A 295 16.90 10.52 6.07
CA SER A 295 15.45 10.56 6.34
C SER A 295 14.95 12.01 6.52
N ALA A 296 15.69 12.86 7.19
CA ALA A 296 15.36 14.28 7.35
C ALA A 296 15.31 15.02 6.00
N VAL A 297 16.21 14.73 5.07
CA VAL A 297 16.15 15.28 3.70
C VAL A 297 14.89 14.81 2.98
N LEU A 298 14.50 13.53 3.09
CA LEU A 298 13.27 13.04 2.50
C LEU A 298 12.01 13.69 3.08
N THR A 299 12.02 14.03 4.37
CA THR A 299 10.89 14.70 5.01
C THR A 299 10.78 16.19 4.66
N THR A 300 11.81 16.80 4.07
CA THR A 300 11.70 18.17 3.52
C THR A 300 10.85 18.25 2.25
N ILE A 301 10.57 17.12 1.61
CA ILE A 301 9.75 17.07 0.38
C ILE A 301 8.33 17.51 0.75
N PRO A 302 7.83 18.65 0.21
CA PRO A 302 6.49 19.13 0.52
C PRO A 302 5.42 18.13 0.09
N GLN A 303 4.33 18.07 0.86
CA GLN A 303 3.25 17.12 0.58
C GLN A 303 2.62 17.35 -0.81
N CYS A 304 2.59 18.57 -1.33
CA CYS A 304 2.09 18.86 -2.67
C CYS A 304 2.90 18.14 -3.77
N VAL A 305 4.24 18.03 -3.61
CA VAL A 305 5.09 17.25 -4.52
C VAL A 305 4.74 15.77 -4.46
N LEU A 306 4.61 15.24 -3.22
CA LEU A 306 4.20 13.85 -3.02
C LEU A 306 2.81 13.59 -3.57
N GLY A 307 1.87 14.52 -3.42
CA GLY A 307 0.52 14.43 -3.96
C GLY A 307 0.51 14.30 -5.48
N GLY A 308 1.25 15.17 -6.17
CA GLY A 308 1.39 15.13 -7.63
C GLY A 308 1.99 13.81 -8.15
N ALA A 309 2.94 13.23 -7.41
CA ALA A 309 3.52 11.94 -7.76
C ALA A 309 2.58 10.76 -7.42
N THR A 310 2.00 10.76 -6.22
CA THR A 310 1.21 9.62 -5.71
C THR A 310 -0.14 9.46 -6.40
N ILE A 311 -0.76 10.53 -6.90
CA ILE A 311 -2.03 10.42 -7.64
C ILE A 311 -1.90 9.49 -8.86
N SER A 312 -0.77 9.54 -9.57
CA SER A 312 -0.50 8.64 -10.69
C SER A 312 -0.29 7.19 -10.26
N VAL A 313 0.32 6.99 -9.08
CA VAL A 313 0.50 5.65 -8.47
C VAL A 313 -0.86 5.07 -8.09
N PHE A 314 -1.71 5.84 -7.42
CA PHE A 314 -3.03 5.38 -6.98
C PHE A 314 -3.95 5.09 -8.17
N ALA A 315 -3.88 5.91 -9.23
CA ALA A 315 -4.54 5.61 -10.50
C ALA A 315 -4.07 4.28 -11.09
N SER A 316 -2.77 4.00 -11.05
CA SER A 316 -2.22 2.71 -11.52
C SER A 316 -2.69 1.53 -10.67
N ILE A 317 -2.83 1.70 -9.35
CA ILE A 317 -3.38 0.66 -8.46
C ILE A 317 -4.84 0.38 -8.85
N ALA A 318 -5.67 1.41 -8.99
CA ALA A 318 -7.06 1.26 -9.40
C ALA A 318 -7.18 0.53 -10.76
N MET A 319 -6.36 0.93 -11.75
CA MET A 319 -6.35 0.30 -13.07
C MET A 319 -5.86 -1.15 -13.02
N THR A 320 -4.95 -1.49 -12.12
CA THR A 320 -4.55 -2.89 -11.89
C THR A 320 -5.72 -3.72 -11.37
N GLY A 321 -6.52 -3.16 -10.44
CA GLY A 321 -7.75 -3.78 -9.98
C GLY A 321 -8.73 -4.04 -11.11
N ILE A 322 -8.98 -3.04 -11.97
CA ILE A 322 -9.85 -3.19 -13.15
C ILE A 322 -9.33 -4.29 -14.09
N LYS A 323 -8.02 -4.31 -14.37
CA LYS A 323 -7.43 -5.35 -15.22
C LYS A 323 -7.65 -6.75 -14.65
N LEU A 324 -7.54 -6.93 -13.35
CA LEU A 324 -7.84 -8.22 -12.70
C LEU A 324 -9.32 -8.59 -12.81
N VAL A 325 -10.24 -7.64 -12.61
CA VAL A 325 -11.66 -7.85 -12.80
C VAL A 325 -11.97 -8.30 -14.23
N MET A 326 -11.35 -7.65 -15.21
CA MET A 326 -11.55 -7.94 -16.64
C MET A 326 -10.95 -9.28 -17.11
N THR A 327 -10.23 -10.01 -16.25
CA THR A 327 -9.81 -11.39 -16.56
C THR A 327 -10.97 -12.38 -16.48
N GLU A 328 -12.04 -12.01 -15.79
CA GLU A 328 -13.29 -12.78 -15.72
C GLU A 328 -14.32 -12.20 -16.68
N GLU A 329 -15.26 -13.03 -17.13
CA GLU A 329 -16.33 -12.57 -17.99
C GLU A 329 -17.25 -11.60 -17.25
N MET A 330 -17.50 -10.41 -17.81
CA MET A 330 -18.31 -9.37 -17.20
C MET A 330 -19.79 -9.55 -17.49
N ASN A 331 -20.33 -10.69 -17.05
CA ASN A 331 -21.77 -10.96 -17.06
C ASN A 331 -22.50 -10.12 -15.99
N TYR A 332 -23.85 -10.15 -16.00
CA TYR A 332 -24.66 -9.37 -15.08
C TYR A 332 -24.35 -9.65 -13.61
N ARG A 333 -24.08 -10.93 -13.25
CA ARG A 333 -23.68 -11.34 -11.89
C ARG A 333 -22.36 -10.69 -11.48
N ASN A 334 -21.33 -10.81 -12.29
CA ASN A 334 -19.99 -10.31 -11.99
C ASN A 334 -19.96 -8.77 -11.93
N THR A 335 -20.68 -8.12 -12.85
CA THR A 335 -20.87 -6.64 -12.83
C THR A 335 -21.56 -6.19 -11.55
N SER A 336 -22.59 -6.92 -11.09
CA SER A 336 -23.30 -6.61 -9.84
C SER A 336 -22.38 -6.77 -8.62
N ILE A 337 -21.56 -7.85 -8.57
CA ILE A 337 -20.59 -8.05 -7.48
C ILE A 337 -19.63 -6.88 -7.40
N VAL A 338 -19.00 -6.52 -8.50
CA VAL A 338 -18.02 -5.39 -8.54
C VAL A 338 -18.71 -4.08 -8.19
N GLY A 339 -19.80 -3.76 -8.89
CA GLY A 339 -20.50 -2.48 -8.74
C GLY A 339 -21.02 -2.23 -7.34
N LEU A 340 -21.76 -3.18 -6.76
CA LEU A 340 -22.32 -3.06 -5.41
C LEU A 340 -21.23 -3.05 -4.33
N SER A 341 -20.18 -3.84 -4.49
CA SER A 341 -19.08 -3.87 -3.52
C SER A 341 -18.34 -2.52 -3.46
N VAL A 342 -18.02 -1.95 -4.62
CA VAL A 342 -17.36 -0.64 -4.71
C VAL A 342 -18.28 0.46 -4.23
N ALA A 343 -19.55 0.44 -4.66
CA ALA A 343 -20.53 1.45 -4.28
C ALA A 343 -20.75 1.49 -2.76
N LEU A 344 -20.96 0.33 -2.12
CA LEU A 344 -21.13 0.26 -0.67
C LEU A 344 -19.83 0.59 0.07
N GLY A 345 -18.67 0.09 -0.39
CA GLY A 345 -17.38 0.38 0.20
C GLY A 345 -17.08 1.88 0.23
N MET A 346 -17.17 2.53 -0.93
CA MET A 346 -16.91 3.96 -1.04
C MET A 346 -18.04 4.79 -0.44
N GLY A 347 -19.31 4.40 -0.67
CA GLY A 347 -20.47 5.16 -0.22
C GLY A 347 -20.57 5.27 1.29
N VAL A 348 -20.44 4.16 2.01
CA VAL A 348 -20.52 4.16 3.49
C VAL A 348 -19.46 5.05 4.12
N THR A 349 -18.22 5.02 3.58
CA THR A 349 -17.12 5.81 4.15
C THR A 349 -17.15 7.28 3.78
N GLN A 350 -17.81 7.66 2.68
CA GLN A 350 -17.99 9.05 2.29
C GLN A 350 -19.24 9.70 2.89
N ALA A 351 -20.25 8.91 3.21
CA ALA A 351 -21.45 9.40 3.87
C ALA A 351 -21.20 9.56 5.39
N ALA A 352 -20.83 10.77 5.80
CA ALA A 352 -20.56 11.08 7.20
C ALA A 352 -21.71 10.62 8.09
N ASN A 353 -21.38 9.96 9.20
CA ASN A 353 -22.34 9.46 10.19
C ASN A 353 -23.38 8.45 9.68
N SER A 354 -23.18 7.84 8.51
CA SER A 354 -24.11 6.83 7.98
C SER A 354 -24.31 5.63 8.92
N LEU A 355 -23.34 5.36 9.79
CA LEU A 355 -23.37 4.29 10.79
C LEU A 355 -23.45 4.81 12.23
N ALA A 356 -23.88 6.05 12.47
CA ALA A 356 -23.86 6.68 13.80
C ALA A 356 -24.69 5.93 14.87
N ALA A 357 -25.73 5.20 14.46
CA ALA A 357 -26.55 4.38 15.38
C ALA A 357 -25.98 2.97 15.62
N PHE A 358 -24.89 2.61 14.97
CA PHE A 358 -24.25 1.29 15.16
C PHE A 358 -23.23 1.34 16.30
N PRO A 359 -22.90 0.19 16.92
CA PRO A 359 -21.85 0.12 17.95
C PRO A 359 -20.50 0.64 17.44
N ASP A 360 -19.66 1.18 18.33
CA ASP A 360 -18.37 1.80 17.99
C ASP A 360 -17.43 0.85 17.22
N TRP A 361 -17.45 -0.44 17.53
CA TRP A 361 -16.65 -1.41 16.76
C TRP A 361 -17.10 -1.50 15.31
N ALA A 362 -18.40 -1.41 15.02
CA ALA A 362 -18.91 -1.48 13.64
C ALA A 362 -18.60 -0.18 12.87
N THR A 363 -18.74 0.97 13.51
CA THR A 363 -18.37 2.26 12.91
C THR A 363 -16.90 2.36 12.62
N THR A 364 -16.04 1.82 13.48
CA THR A 364 -14.59 1.81 13.28
C THR A 364 -14.18 0.85 12.16
N ILE A 365 -14.75 -0.35 12.08
CA ILE A 365 -14.40 -1.35 11.08
C ILE A 365 -14.99 -1.00 9.71
N PHE A 366 -16.28 -0.68 9.65
CA PHE A 366 -17.00 -0.51 8.37
C PHE A 366 -17.15 0.96 7.96
N GLY A 367 -17.25 1.88 8.89
CA GLY A 367 -17.45 3.30 8.59
C GLY A 367 -16.18 4.02 8.12
N LYS A 368 -14.99 3.47 8.42
CA LYS A 368 -13.71 4.14 8.16
C LYS A 368 -12.84 3.43 7.12
N SER A 369 -13.16 2.20 6.71
CA SER A 369 -12.38 1.43 5.75
C SER A 369 -13.20 0.98 4.54
N PRO A 370 -13.13 1.70 3.40
CA PRO A 370 -13.81 1.32 2.16
C PRO A 370 -13.48 -0.08 1.71
N VAL A 371 -12.22 -0.46 1.91
CA VAL A 371 -11.66 -1.74 1.46
C VAL A 371 -12.28 -2.91 2.21
N VAL A 372 -12.45 -2.77 3.53
CA VAL A 372 -13.07 -3.81 4.36
C VAL A 372 -14.51 -4.04 3.94
N VAL A 373 -15.29 -2.96 3.80
CA VAL A 373 -16.70 -3.05 3.36
C VAL A 373 -16.80 -3.70 1.98
N ALA A 374 -16.03 -3.19 1.01
CA ALA A 374 -16.04 -3.74 -0.35
C ALA A 374 -15.67 -5.23 -0.39
N THR A 375 -14.68 -5.64 0.42
CA THR A 375 -14.25 -7.04 0.50
C THR A 375 -15.36 -7.94 1.07
N CYS A 376 -15.95 -7.54 2.19
CA CYS A 376 -17.02 -8.30 2.82
C CYS A 376 -18.22 -8.45 1.87
N VAL A 377 -18.61 -7.36 1.20
CA VAL A 377 -19.73 -7.37 0.23
C VAL A 377 -19.39 -8.22 -0.98
N ALA A 378 -18.16 -8.11 -1.52
CA ALA A 378 -17.74 -8.91 -2.67
C ALA A 378 -17.77 -10.41 -2.38
N ILE A 379 -17.26 -10.83 -1.23
CA ILE A 379 -17.28 -12.23 -0.80
C ILE A 379 -18.73 -12.68 -0.60
N LEU A 380 -19.54 -11.90 0.12
CA LEU A 380 -20.93 -12.22 0.41
C LEU A 380 -21.74 -12.42 -0.88
N LEU A 381 -21.65 -11.45 -1.80
CA LEU A 381 -22.34 -11.52 -3.08
C LEU A 381 -21.85 -12.68 -3.95
N ASN A 382 -20.55 -12.95 -3.93
CA ASN A 382 -20.00 -14.09 -4.69
C ASN A 382 -20.50 -15.44 -4.18
N VAL A 383 -20.83 -15.54 -2.88
CA VAL A 383 -21.41 -16.77 -2.30
C VAL A 383 -22.91 -16.86 -2.55
N ILE A 384 -23.64 -15.75 -2.40
CA ILE A 384 -25.11 -15.72 -2.47
C ILE A 384 -25.62 -15.75 -3.91
N LEU A 385 -24.99 -14.98 -4.81
CA LEU A 385 -25.50 -14.88 -6.19
C LEU A 385 -25.24 -16.19 -6.96
N PRO A 386 -26.27 -16.71 -7.66
CA PRO A 386 -26.15 -17.95 -8.42
C PRO A 386 -25.09 -17.80 -9.52
N LYS A 387 -24.28 -18.83 -9.70
CA LYS A 387 -23.35 -18.89 -10.84
C LYS A 387 -24.19 -19.10 -12.13
N GLU A 388 -24.04 -18.18 -13.08
CA GLU A 388 -24.61 -18.39 -14.41
C GLU A 388 -23.97 -19.62 -15.03
N ASN A 389 -24.79 -20.63 -15.33
CA ASN A 389 -24.36 -21.79 -16.11
C ASN A 389 -24.03 -21.29 -17.52
N ALA A 390 -22.81 -21.51 -17.99
CA ALA A 390 -22.33 -21.16 -19.33
C ALA A 390 -23.14 -21.83 -20.48
N GLN A 391 -24.20 -22.54 -20.18
CA GLN A 391 -25.06 -23.26 -21.14
C GLN A 391 -26.35 -22.52 -21.54
N LYS A 392 -26.62 -21.29 -21.02
CA LYS A 392 -27.84 -20.54 -21.40
C LYS A 392 -27.59 -19.33 -22.30
N ALA A 393 -26.42 -19.19 -22.86
CA ALA A 393 -26.10 -18.18 -23.87
C ALA A 393 -25.93 -18.89 -25.24
N LYS A 394 -27.00 -19.50 -25.72
CA LYS A 394 -27.18 -19.89 -27.13
C LYS A 394 -28.52 -19.38 -27.61
#